data_866dcf3509ca9273892cf9b7233ba599
#
_entry.id   866dcf3509ca9273892cf9b7233ba599
#
_cell.length_a   1.000
_cell.length_b   1.000
_cell.length_c   1.000
_cell.angle_alpha   90.00
_cell.angle_beta   90.00
_cell.angle_gamma   90.00
#
_symmetry.space_group_name_H-M   'P 1'
#
loop_
_entity.id
_entity.type
_entity.pdbx_description
1 polymer ?
#
loop_
_entity_poly.entity_id
_entity_poly.type
_entity_poly.pdbx_seq_one_letter_code
_entity_poly.pdbx_strand_id
1 'polypeptide(L)'
;MKHNVLFLLTLVFMLSFYSHAQRGVRIAYIDTEYILENVPEYQEATTQLEDKAQKWKNEIQSKLTTVEQKRKDLSNEKALLTKELIDEREEDITFEENEILDYQQKRFGPNGDLFIQKKQLMQPIQDQIFLAIQEIAK
;
A
#
# COMPACT_ATOMS: atom_id res chain seq x y z
N MET A 1 -1.18 -6.15 -79.49
CA MET A 1 -2.27 -6.01 -78.44
C MET A 1 -2.25 -7.19 -77.46
N LYS A 2 -2.11 -8.44 -77.86
CA LYS A 2 -2.18 -9.59 -76.92
C LYS A 2 -1.02 -9.61 -75.88
N HIS A 3 0.20 -9.19 -76.28
CA HIS A 3 1.35 -9.17 -75.35
C HIS A 3 1.26 -8.12 -74.29
N ASN A 4 0.63 -6.96 -74.59
CA ASN A 4 0.44 -5.90 -73.58
C ASN A 4 -0.61 -6.27 -72.54
N VAL A 5 -1.63 -7.02 -72.92
CA VAL A 5 -2.66 -7.53 -72.02
C VAL A 5 -2.06 -8.60 -71.08
N LEU A 6 -1.22 -9.47 -71.60
CA LEU A 6 -0.54 -10.51 -70.82
C LEU A 6 0.44 -9.88 -69.77
N PHE A 7 1.16 -8.84 -70.16
CA PHE A 7 2.07 -8.11 -69.29
C PHE A 7 1.31 -7.37 -68.17
N LEU A 8 0.16 -6.78 -68.47
CA LEU A 8 -0.70 -6.12 -67.52
C LEU A 8 -1.26 -7.11 -66.48
N LEU A 9 -1.65 -8.30 -66.96
CA LEU A 9 -2.16 -9.39 -66.11
C LEU A 9 -1.11 -9.93 -65.15
N THR A 10 0.14 -10.10 -65.59
CA THR A 10 1.26 -10.52 -64.73
C THR A 10 1.65 -9.46 -63.70
N LEU A 11 1.55 -8.15 -64.06
CA LEU A 11 1.84 -7.06 -63.16
C LEU A 11 0.79 -6.99 -62.03
N VAL A 12 -0.53 -7.14 -62.36
CA VAL A 12 -1.61 -7.19 -61.39
C VAL A 12 -1.47 -8.39 -60.44
N PHE A 13 -1.05 -9.55 -60.95
CA PHE A 13 -0.83 -10.76 -60.19
C PHE A 13 0.34 -10.60 -59.19
N MET A 14 1.43 -9.94 -59.59
CA MET A 14 2.56 -9.65 -58.68
C MET A 14 2.19 -8.65 -57.54
N LEU A 15 1.32 -7.68 -57.77
CA LEU A 15 0.87 -6.75 -56.77
C LEU A 15 0.02 -7.40 -55.66
N SER A 16 -0.60 -8.54 -55.95
CA SER A 16 -1.43 -9.26 -54.95
C SER A 16 -0.63 -9.96 -53.86
N PHE A 17 0.67 -10.17 -54.01
CA PHE A 17 1.53 -10.81 -52.99
C PHE A 17 2.03 -9.86 -51.90
N TYR A 18 1.82 -8.55 -52.01
CA TYR A 18 2.22 -7.60 -50.98
C TYR A 18 1.19 -7.43 -49.88
N SER A 19 0.22 -8.33 -49.69
CA SER A 19 -0.63 -8.38 -48.50
C SER A 19 0.22 -8.76 -47.29
N HIS A 20 0.87 -7.80 -46.68
CA HIS A 20 1.45 -7.97 -45.37
C HIS A 20 0.30 -8.15 -44.40
N ALA A 21 0.16 -9.36 -43.88
CA ALA A 21 -0.73 -9.63 -42.75
C ALA A 21 -0.29 -8.74 -41.59
N GLN A 22 -0.99 -7.65 -41.35
CA GLN A 22 -0.83 -6.85 -40.14
C GLN A 22 -1.14 -7.78 -38.95
N ARG A 23 -0.10 -8.17 -38.22
CA ARG A 23 -0.29 -8.80 -36.89
C ARG A 23 -1.02 -7.79 -36.04
N GLY A 24 -2.32 -7.97 -35.89
CA GLY A 24 -3.11 -7.13 -34.97
C GLY A 24 -2.47 -7.14 -33.59
N VAL A 25 -2.30 -5.97 -33.01
CA VAL A 25 -1.88 -5.84 -31.60
C VAL A 25 -2.96 -6.50 -30.76
N ARG A 26 -2.60 -7.57 -30.06
CA ARG A 26 -3.50 -8.20 -29.09
C ARG A 26 -3.44 -7.40 -27.80
N ILE A 27 -4.55 -6.77 -27.42
CA ILE A 27 -4.68 -6.05 -26.16
C ILE A 27 -5.46 -6.95 -25.21
N ALA A 28 -4.95 -7.16 -24.02
CA ALA A 28 -5.63 -7.83 -22.93
C ALA A 28 -5.70 -6.88 -21.73
N TYR A 29 -6.75 -7.00 -20.95
CA TYR A 29 -6.91 -6.31 -19.67
C TYR A 29 -6.78 -7.32 -18.55
N ILE A 30 -6.09 -6.93 -17.49
CA ILE A 30 -5.89 -7.74 -16.29
C ILE A 30 -6.32 -6.92 -15.09
N ASP A 31 -7.22 -7.48 -14.29
CA ASP A 31 -7.57 -6.94 -12.99
C ASP A 31 -6.59 -7.45 -11.94
N THR A 32 -5.60 -6.61 -11.63
CA THR A 32 -4.56 -6.96 -10.66
C THR A 32 -5.08 -6.98 -9.22
N GLU A 33 -6.12 -6.21 -8.90
CA GLU A 33 -6.75 -6.21 -7.58
C GLU A 33 -7.46 -7.53 -7.32
N TYR A 34 -8.25 -7.97 -8.29
CA TYR A 34 -8.90 -9.29 -8.22
C TYR A 34 -7.89 -10.43 -8.07
N ILE A 35 -6.76 -10.38 -8.78
CA ILE A 35 -5.71 -11.40 -8.66
C ILE A 35 -5.13 -11.38 -7.24
N LEU A 36 -4.73 -10.21 -6.74
CA LEU A 36 -4.15 -10.05 -5.40
C LEU A 36 -5.08 -10.60 -4.31
N GLU A 37 -6.36 -10.25 -4.36
CA GLU A 37 -7.35 -10.74 -3.39
C GLU A 37 -7.50 -12.26 -3.35
N ASN A 38 -7.17 -12.96 -4.45
CA ASN A 38 -7.22 -14.42 -4.56
C ASN A 38 -5.87 -15.10 -4.33
N VAL A 39 -4.81 -14.36 -3.99
CA VAL A 39 -3.50 -14.91 -3.64
C VAL A 39 -3.42 -15.14 -2.13
N PRO A 40 -3.24 -16.40 -1.67
CA PRO A 40 -3.21 -16.72 -0.23
C PRO A 40 -2.15 -15.93 0.54
N GLU A 41 -0.97 -15.75 -0.03
CA GLU A 41 0.14 -14.99 0.58
C GLU A 41 -0.22 -13.52 0.78
N TYR A 42 -1.03 -12.94 -0.11
CA TYR A 42 -1.51 -11.57 0.02
C TYR A 42 -2.54 -11.44 1.16
N GLN A 43 -3.43 -12.41 1.29
CA GLN A 43 -4.40 -12.46 2.38
C GLN A 43 -3.71 -12.63 3.73
N GLU A 44 -2.71 -13.50 3.81
CA GLU A 44 -1.91 -13.70 5.02
C GLU A 44 -1.13 -12.43 5.39
N ALA A 45 -0.47 -11.79 4.43
CA ALA A 45 0.26 -10.53 4.63
C ALA A 45 -0.69 -9.41 5.10
N THR A 46 -1.90 -9.33 4.55
CA THR A 46 -2.91 -8.36 4.96
C THR A 46 -3.33 -8.59 6.40
N THR A 47 -3.63 -9.83 6.78
CA THR A 47 -3.99 -10.21 8.15
C THR A 47 -2.87 -9.86 9.14
N GLN A 48 -1.63 -10.17 8.81
CA GLN A 48 -0.48 -9.81 9.66
C GLN A 48 -0.34 -8.30 9.87
N LEU A 49 -0.60 -7.50 8.83
CA LEU A 49 -0.56 -6.03 8.94
C LEU A 49 -1.70 -5.48 9.79
N GLU A 50 -2.90 -6.04 9.63
CA GLU A 50 -4.07 -5.66 10.42
C GLU A 50 -3.87 -5.97 11.90
N ASP A 51 -3.37 -7.15 12.23
CA ASP A 51 -3.07 -7.57 13.60
C ASP A 51 -2.05 -6.64 14.26
N LYS A 52 -0.98 -6.29 13.54
CA LYS A 52 0.03 -5.34 14.03
C LYS A 52 -0.55 -3.94 14.23
N ALA A 53 -1.33 -3.46 13.26
CA ALA A 53 -1.97 -2.17 13.36
C ALA A 53 -2.93 -2.11 14.56
N GLN A 54 -3.70 -3.19 14.77
CA GLN A 54 -4.62 -3.29 15.89
C GLN A 54 -3.87 -3.33 17.23
N LYS A 55 -2.76 -4.08 17.30
CA LYS A 55 -1.91 -4.11 18.50
C LYS A 55 -1.40 -2.70 18.86
N TRP A 56 -0.85 -1.97 17.90
CA TRP A 56 -0.36 -0.61 18.14
C TRP A 56 -1.47 0.38 18.51
N LYS A 57 -2.66 0.26 17.91
CA LYS A 57 -3.83 1.05 18.30
C LYS A 57 -4.23 0.79 19.76
N ASN A 58 -4.21 -0.47 20.18
CA ASN A 58 -4.53 -0.84 21.56
C ASN A 58 -3.47 -0.30 22.55
N GLU A 59 -2.19 -0.33 22.18
CA GLU A 59 -1.11 0.23 22.99
C GLU A 59 -1.27 1.75 23.15
N ILE A 60 -1.58 2.47 22.06
CA ILE A 60 -1.86 3.91 22.09
C ILE A 60 -3.05 4.20 22.98
N GLN A 61 -4.15 3.47 22.79
CA GLN A 61 -5.36 3.66 23.61
C GLN A 61 -5.10 3.43 25.09
N SER A 62 -4.32 2.43 25.45
CA SER A 62 -3.91 2.15 26.83
C SER A 62 -3.11 3.31 27.42
N LYS A 63 -2.12 3.84 26.66
CA LYS A 63 -1.32 5.00 27.07
C LYS A 63 -2.20 6.26 27.27
N LEU A 64 -3.10 6.55 26.32
CA LEU A 64 -4.03 7.67 26.44
C LEU A 64 -4.92 7.55 27.67
N THR A 65 -5.44 6.37 27.96
CA THR A 65 -6.24 6.12 29.16
C THR A 65 -5.45 6.38 30.44
N THR A 66 -4.16 6.00 30.46
CA THR A 66 -3.28 6.27 31.62
C THR A 66 -3.06 7.77 31.83
N VAL A 67 -2.78 8.51 30.75
CA VAL A 67 -2.59 9.97 30.81
C VAL A 67 -3.87 10.67 31.25
N GLU A 68 -5.02 10.25 30.71
CA GLU A 68 -6.31 10.79 31.12
C GLU A 68 -6.58 10.57 32.61
N GLN A 69 -6.25 9.38 33.14
CA GLN A 69 -6.37 9.09 34.57
C GLN A 69 -5.44 9.98 35.39
N LYS A 70 -4.18 10.15 35.01
CA LYS A 70 -3.23 11.05 35.67
C LYS A 70 -3.76 12.50 35.72
N ARG A 71 -4.31 12.98 34.60
CA ARG A 71 -4.91 14.32 34.49
C ARG A 71 -6.09 14.48 35.43
N LYS A 72 -6.95 13.47 35.53
CA LYS A 72 -8.09 13.44 36.44
C LYS A 72 -7.66 13.43 37.90
N ASP A 73 -6.66 12.61 38.23
CA ASP A 73 -6.12 12.51 39.58
C ASP A 73 -5.50 13.85 40.01
N LEU A 74 -4.68 14.45 39.14
CA LEU A 74 -4.14 15.79 39.39
C LEU A 74 -5.25 16.83 39.63
N SER A 75 -6.30 16.82 38.82
CA SER A 75 -7.44 17.73 38.99
C SER A 75 -8.13 17.57 40.32
N ASN A 76 -8.28 16.33 40.81
CA ASN A 76 -8.92 16.03 42.10
C ASN A 76 -8.03 16.41 43.29
N GLU A 77 -6.72 16.27 43.15
CA GLU A 77 -5.74 16.51 44.23
C GLU A 77 -5.21 17.94 44.24
N LYS A 78 -5.45 18.75 43.20
CA LYS A 78 -4.85 20.09 42.98
C LYS A 78 -4.98 21.01 44.15
N ALA A 79 -6.10 20.94 44.94
CA ALA A 79 -6.32 21.78 46.11
C ALA A 79 -5.45 21.39 47.33
N LEU A 80 -4.85 20.19 47.28
CA LEU A 80 -4.02 19.64 48.37
C LEU A 80 -2.53 19.70 48.07
N LEU A 81 -2.14 20.03 46.83
CA LEU A 81 -0.78 20.03 46.38
C LEU A 81 -0.11 21.40 46.42
N THR A 82 1.19 21.45 46.60
CA THR A 82 1.97 22.68 46.41
C THR A 82 2.05 23.04 44.92
N LYS A 83 2.34 24.31 44.63
CA LYS A 83 2.46 24.76 43.23
C LYS A 83 3.54 23.98 42.47
N GLU A 84 4.68 23.76 43.12
CA GLU A 84 5.82 23.05 42.56
C GLU A 84 5.41 21.62 42.15
N LEU A 85 4.66 20.94 43.01
CA LEU A 85 4.22 19.56 42.70
C LEU A 85 3.12 19.52 41.62
N ILE A 86 2.30 20.55 41.51
CA ILE A 86 1.34 20.69 40.41
C ILE A 86 2.10 20.87 39.10
N ASP A 87 3.06 21.80 39.05
CA ASP A 87 3.87 22.09 37.87
C ASP A 87 4.64 20.84 37.40
N GLU A 88 5.27 20.08 38.31
CA GLU A 88 5.95 18.81 38.04
C GLU A 88 5.01 17.79 37.41
N ARG A 89 3.81 17.59 37.98
CA ARG A 89 2.86 16.61 37.43
C ARG A 89 2.25 17.06 36.10
N GLU A 90 2.06 18.37 35.88
CA GLU A 90 1.61 18.91 34.59
C GLU A 90 2.69 18.71 33.50
N GLU A 91 3.98 18.85 33.86
CA GLU A 91 5.10 18.59 32.98
C GLU A 91 5.20 17.09 32.60
N ASP A 92 5.08 16.20 33.59
CA ASP A 92 5.07 14.74 33.35
C ASP A 92 3.93 14.32 32.41
N ILE A 93 2.72 14.83 32.64
CA ILE A 93 1.57 14.56 31.77
C ILE A 93 1.85 15.04 30.33
N THR A 94 2.36 16.26 30.20
CA THR A 94 2.69 16.83 28.88
C THR A 94 3.77 16.01 28.17
N PHE A 95 4.78 15.56 28.91
CA PHE A 95 5.82 14.70 28.36
C PHE A 95 5.24 13.37 27.84
N GLU A 96 4.39 12.70 28.63
CA GLU A 96 3.76 11.45 28.22
C GLU A 96 2.81 11.65 27.00
N GLU A 97 2.09 12.77 26.91
CA GLU A 97 1.27 13.11 25.74
C GLU A 97 2.14 13.24 24.47
N ASN A 98 3.27 13.91 24.57
CA ASN A 98 4.21 14.04 23.46
C ASN A 98 4.80 12.68 23.05
N GLU A 99 5.16 11.82 24.02
CA GLU A 99 5.61 10.46 23.72
C GLU A 99 4.56 9.63 22.96
N ILE A 100 3.27 9.82 23.29
CA ILE A 100 2.17 9.15 22.60
C ILE A 100 2.07 9.66 21.15
N LEU A 101 2.18 10.97 20.93
CA LEU A 101 2.18 11.56 19.58
C LEU A 101 3.36 11.05 18.75
N ASP A 102 4.54 11.03 19.32
CA ASP A 102 5.75 10.51 18.67
C ASP A 102 5.58 9.01 18.33
N TYR A 103 5.02 8.24 19.25
CA TYR A 103 4.73 6.83 19.02
C TYR A 103 3.72 6.65 17.88
N GLN A 104 2.63 7.43 17.84
CA GLN A 104 1.67 7.41 16.76
C GLN A 104 2.31 7.74 15.42
N GLN A 105 3.12 8.81 15.38
CA GLN A 105 3.83 9.23 14.18
C GLN A 105 4.79 8.15 13.68
N LYS A 106 5.54 7.52 14.59
CA LYS A 106 6.47 6.42 14.26
C LYS A 106 5.74 5.21 13.69
N ARG A 107 4.56 4.85 14.25
CA ARG A 107 3.80 3.65 13.80
C ARG A 107 2.98 3.89 12.55
N PHE A 108 2.28 5.03 12.47
CA PHE A 108 1.24 5.31 11.47
C PHE A 108 1.55 6.51 10.57
N GLY A 109 2.64 7.22 10.79
CA GLY A 109 3.06 8.34 9.94
C GLY A 109 3.32 7.94 8.48
N PRO A 110 3.51 8.92 7.57
CA PRO A 110 3.67 8.68 6.14
C PRO A 110 4.79 7.68 5.76
N ASN A 111 5.85 7.63 6.57
CA ASN A 111 6.96 6.68 6.46
C ASN A 111 7.10 5.84 7.74
N GLY A 112 6.00 5.62 8.45
CA GLY A 112 5.96 4.88 9.70
C GLY A 112 6.12 3.37 9.49
N ASP A 113 6.26 2.69 10.63
CA ASP A 113 6.53 1.24 10.65
C ASP A 113 5.49 0.43 9.87
N LEU A 114 4.19 0.84 9.90
CA LEU A 114 3.12 0.16 9.16
C LEU A 114 3.33 0.27 7.65
N PHE A 115 3.70 1.45 7.16
CA PHE A 115 3.98 1.66 5.74
C PHE A 115 5.18 0.82 5.27
N ILE A 116 6.27 0.83 6.06
CA ILE A 116 7.48 0.06 5.75
C ILE A 116 7.17 -1.44 5.70
N GLN A 117 6.44 -1.96 6.69
CA GLN A 117 6.06 -3.36 6.75
C GLN A 117 5.11 -3.75 5.61
N LYS A 118 4.13 -2.89 5.28
CA LYS A 118 3.27 -3.10 4.13
C LYS A 118 4.10 -3.25 2.85
N LYS A 119 5.04 -2.35 2.61
CA LYS A 119 5.92 -2.42 1.45
C LYS A 119 6.74 -3.72 1.43
N GLN A 120 7.33 -4.10 2.57
CA GLN A 120 8.15 -5.31 2.66
C GLN A 120 7.37 -6.60 2.40
N LEU A 121 6.10 -6.68 2.85
CA LEU A 121 5.27 -7.86 2.68
C LEU A 121 4.60 -7.91 1.31
N MET A 122 4.12 -6.78 0.79
CA MET A 122 3.34 -6.73 -0.44
C MET A 122 4.19 -6.66 -1.71
N GLN A 123 5.35 -6.00 -1.68
CA GLN A 123 6.18 -5.81 -2.86
C GLN A 123 6.60 -7.14 -3.51
N PRO A 124 7.09 -8.15 -2.77
CA PRO A 124 7.47 -9.44 -3.39
C PRO A 124 6.30 -10.13 -4.09
N ILE A 125 5.09 -10.03 -3.52
CA ILE A 125 3.87 -10.64 -4.09
C ILE A 125 3.50 -9.92 -5.39
N GLN A 126 3.52 -8.60 -5.40
CA GLN A 126 3.24 -7.80 -6.59
C GLN A 126 4.25 -8.07 -7.70
N ASP A 127 5.53 -8.19 -7.35
CA ASP A 127 6.59 -8.49 -8.31
C ASP A 127 6.40 -9.87 -8.96
N GLN A 128 6.00 -10.88 -8.20
CA GLN A 128 5.70 -12.22 -8.72
C GLN A 128 4.51 -12.20 -9.69
N ILE A 129 3.42 -11.51 -9.32
CA ILE A 129 2.25 -11.36 -10.21
C ILE A 129 2.64 -10.62 -11.48
N PHE A 130 3.43 -9.55 -11.39
CA PHE A 130 3.88 -8.80 -12.54
C PHE A 130 4.71 -9.67 -13.50
N LEU A 131 5.62 -10.50 -12.97
CA LEU A 131 6.41 -11.44 -13.77
C LEU A 131 5.53 -12.49 -14.45
N ALA A 132 4.55 -13.05 -13.75
CA ALA A 132 3.60 -14.02 -14.32
C ALA A 132 2.78 -13.40 -15.45
N ILE A 133 2.31 -12.15 -15.28
CA ILE A 133 1.60 -11.41 -16.33
C ILE A 133 2.48 -11.20 -17.56
N GLN A 134 3.74 -10.81 -17.38
CA GLN A 134 4.68 -10.64 -18.48
C GLN A 134 4.95 -11.95 -19.24
N GLU A 135 4.96 -13.08 -18.55
CA GLU A 135 5.16 -14.38 -19.18
C GLU A 135 3.96 -14.77 -20.06
N ILE A 136 2.74 -14.51 -19.59
CA ILE A 136 1.50 -14.77 -20.35
C ILE A 136 1.36 -13.84 -21.58
N ALA A 137 1.91 -12.63 -21.51
CA ALA A 137 1.80 -11.61 -22.56
C ALA A 137 2.80 -11.80 -23.73
N LYS A 138 3.73 -12.76 -23.65
CA LYS A 138 4.67 -13.10 -24.73
C LYS A 138 4.05 -13.99 -25.79
#